data_6b75064c52c94c9ac262759aa49e8f32
#
_entry.id   6b75064c52c94c9ac262759aa49e8f32
#
_cell.length_a   1.000
_cell.length_b   1.000
_cell.length_c   1.000
_cell.angle_alpha   90.00
_cell.angle_beta   90.00
_cell.angle_gamma   90.00
#
_symmetry.space_group_name_H-M   'P 1'
#
loop_
_entity.id
_entity.type
_entity.pdbx_description
1 polymer ?
#
loop_
_entity_poly.entity_id
_entity_poly.type
_entity_poly.pdbx_seq_one_letter_code
_entity_poly.pdbx_strand_id
1 'polypeptide(L)'
;MKRKMVWFGIPWLAGLFLATACQTSVTVSLLLAAFLLLGAFRLYRRITTGQLLCVGLSAAAAAGAVLLYTTAVYQPLLRSAGTITTFSGRVFAAKVYDNDRASYQVKGTFADGRRAKILVYTDDVGARYGDMLDVAGGFSALENSYLWNGESYYRAKEIFLQANNDAFVSCTPTENGKLVRAL
;
A
#
# COMPACT_ATOMS: atom_id res chain seq x y z
N MET A 1 14.14 -23.04 28.09
CA MET A 1 13.52 -21.72 27.73
C MET A 1 12.62 -21.95 26.52
N LYS A 2 11.31 -22.01 26.73
CA LYS A 2 10.41 -22.57 25.71
C LYS A 2 9.76 -21.45 24.88
N ARG A 3 10.28 -21.25 23.67
CA ARG A 3 9.61 -20.73 22.44
C ARG A 3 8.51 -19.65 22.65
N LYS A 4 8.75 -18.67 23.53
CA LYS A 4 7.79 -17.56 23.78
C LYS A 4 7.47 -16.77 22.49
N MET A 5 8.47 -16.64 21.60
CA MET A 5 8.33 -15.99 20.29
C MET A 5 7.29 -16.65 19.37
N VAL A 6 7.10 -17.95 19.47
CA VAL A 6 6.12 -18.67 18.64
C VAL A 6 4.68 -18.29 19.00
N TRP A 7 4.41 -18.14 20.29
CA TRP A 7 3.08 -17.73 20.79
C TRP A 7 2.69 -16.29 20.45
N PHE A 8 3.66 -15.47 20.10
CA PHE A 8 3.43 -14.10 19.64
C PHE A 8 3.49 -14.02 18.10
N GLY A 9 4.52 -14.56 17.48
CA GLY A 9 4.82 -14.38 16.06
C GLY A 9 3.79 -15.02 15.12
N ILE A 10 3.37 -16.26 15.39
CA ILE A 10 2.40 -16.94 14.53
C ILE A 10 1.03 -16.24 14.54
N PRO A 11 0.44 -15.89 15.72
CA PRO A 11 -0.81 -15.16 15.75
C PRO A 11 -0.73 -13.75 15.15
N TRP A 12 0.42 -13.08 15.30
CA TRP A 12 0.68 -11.80 14.64
C TRP A 12 0.62 -11.91 13.13
N LEU A 13 1.35 -12.86 12.55
CA LEU A 13 1.33 -13.10 11.10
C LEU A 13 -0.06 -13.52 10.60
N ALA A 14 -0.75 -14.38 11.34
CA ALA A 14 -2.11 -14.77 11.01
C ALA A 14 -3.07 -13.58 11.04
N GLY A 15 -2.98 -12.71 12.05
CA GLY A 15 -3.77 -11.49 12.16
C GLY A 15 -3.51 -10.51 11.02
N LEU A 16 -2.24 -10.30 10.65
CA LEU A 16 -1.88 -9.50 9.48
C LEU A 16 -2.46 -10.08 8.18
N PHE A 17 -2.28 -11.37 7.96
CA PHE A 17 -2.77 -12.05 6.76
C PHE A 17 -4.29 -11.95 6.64
N LEU A 18 -5.03 -12.25 7.71
CA LEU A 18 -6.50 -12.14 7.71
C LEU A 18 -6.96 -10.70 7.46
N ALA A 19 -6.32 -9.73 8.11
CA ALA A 19 -6.70 -8.32 7.95
C ALA A 19 -6.38 -7.76 6.54
N THR A 20 -5.39 -8.32 5.85
CA THR A 20 -5.05 -7.90 4.47
C THR A 20 -5.83 -8.66 3.40
N ALA A 21 -6.17 -9.93 3.64
CA ALA A 21 -6.83 -10.80 2.67
C ALA A 21 -8.37 -10.70 2.71
N CYS A 22 -8.94 -10.33 3.86
CA CYS A 22 -10.39 -10.34 4.07
C CYS A 22 -10.93 -8.92 4.27
N GLN A 23 -12.23 -8.73 3.99
CA GLN A 23 -12.94 -7.51 4.38
C GLN A 23 -12.96 -7.36 5.91
N THR A 24 -13.00 -6.12 6.40
CA THR A 24 -12.90 -5.80 7.83
C THR A 24 -13.90 -6.58 8.71
N SER A 25 -15.14 -6.70 8.27
CA SER A 25 -16.19 -7.44 8.99
C SER A 25 -15.88 -8.93 9.11
N VAL A 26 -15.40 -9.53 8.02
CA VAL A 26 -15.00 -10.95 7.95
C VAL A 26 -13.76 -11.19 8.81
N THR A 27 -12.80 -10.30 8.78
CA THR A 27 -11.59 -10.38 9.61
C THR A 27 -11.92 -10.39 11.08
N VAL A 28 -12.77 -9.47 11.54
CA VAL A 28 -13.20 -9.40 12.95
C VAL A 28 -13.93 -10.69 13.36
N SER A 29 -14.83 -11.19 12.51
CA SER A 29 -15.58 -12.43 12.78
C SER A 29 -14.66 -13.64 12.87
N LEU A 30 -13.67 -13.76 11.97
CA LEU A 30 -12.70 -14.85 11.98
C LEU A 30 -11.76 -14.80 13.20
N LEU A 31 -11.31 -13.61 13.59
CA LEU A 31 -10.49 -13.44 14.80
C LEU A 31 -11.29 -13.81 16.07
N LEU A 32 -12.57 -13.42 16.13
CA LEU A 32 -13.45 -13.76 17.24
C LEU A 32 -13.72 -15.27 17.31
N ALA A 33 -14.00 -15.91 16.18
CA ALA A 33 -14.16 -17.35 16.08
C ALA A 33 -12.89 -18.11 16.49
N ALA A 34 -11.72 -17.68 16.00
CA ALA A 34 -10.41 -18.26 16.39
C ALA A 34 -10.16 -18.12 17.89
N PHE A 35 -10.49 -16.97 18.48
CA PHE A 35 -10.32 -16.73 19.90
C PHE A 35 -11.26 -17.62 20.75
N LEU A 36 -12.52 -17.80 20.32
CA LEU A 36 -13.48 -18.71 20.97
C LEU A 36 -13.02 -20.17 20.88
N LEU A 37 -12.51 -20.60 19.71
CA LEU A 37 -11.96 -21.94 19.52
C LEU A 37 -10.74 -22.20 20.42
N LEU A 38 -9.83 -21.22 20.54
CA LEU A 38 -8.69 -21.29 21.45
C LEU A 38 -9.14 -21.33 22.92
N GLY A 39 -10.20 -20.61 23.29
CA GLY A 39 -10.84 -20.67 24.60
C GLY A 39 -11.40 -22.05 24.90
N ALA A 40 -12.13 -22.64 23.94
CA ALA A 40 -12.63 -24.01 24.05
C ALA A 40 -11.51 -25.05 24.15
N PHE A 41 -10.44 -24.88 23.33
CA PHE A 41 -9.27 -25.76 23.36
C PHE A 41 -8.48 -25.68 24.67
N ARG A 42 -8.55 -24.53 25.35
CA ARG A 42 -8.02 -24.38 26.72
C ARG A 42 -8.72 -25.28 27.73
N LEU A 43 -10.05 -25.40 27.66
CA LEU A 43 -10.82 -26.29 28.52
C LEU A 43 -10.43 -27.75 28.34
N TYR A 44 -10.01 -28.14 27.14
CA TYR A 44 -9.60 -29.50 26.78
C TYR A 44 -8.11 -29.77 27.01
N ARG A 45 -7.24 -28.77 26.83
CA ARG A 45 -5.78 -28.92 26.97
C ARG A 45 -5.18 -27.82 27.88
N ARG A 46 -4.07 -28.13 28.56
CA ARG A 46 -3.39 -27.26 29.52
C ARG A 46 -2.68 -26.06 28.88
N ILE A 47 -3.40 -25.21 28.17
CA ILE A 47 -2.91 -23.91 27.71
C ILE A 47 -3.07 -22.91 28.87
N THR A 48 -2.01 -22.21 29.21
CA THR A 48 -2.07 -21.20 30.29
C THR A 48 -2.82 -19.95 29.84
N THR A 49 -3.46 -19.24 30.81
CA THR A 49 -4.15 -17.96 30.54
C THR A 49 -3.24 -16.93 29.87
N GLY A 50 -1.96 -16.89 30.28
CA GLY A 50 -0.99 -15.98 29.68
C GLY A 50 -0.71 -16.26 28.21
N GLN A 51 -0.67 -17.54 27.78
CA GLN A 51 -0.51 -17.89 26.38
C GLN A 51 -1.73 -17.49 25.55
N LEU A 52 -2.93 -17.71 26.06
CA LEU A 52 -4.17 -17.30 25.39
C LEU A 52 -4.23 -15.79 25.22
N LEU A 53 -3.89 -15.02 26.26
CA LEU A 53 -3.81 -13.57 26.19
C LEU A 53 -2.77 -13.08 25.18
N CYS A 54 -1.57 -13.69 25.16
CA CYS A 54 -0.54 -13.35 24.16
C CYS A 54 -1.02 -13.56 22.73
N VAL A 55 -1.71 -14.68 22.46
CA VAL A 55 -2.28 -14.97 21.13
C VAL A 55 -3.34 -13.94 20.74
N GLY A 56 -4.29 -13.68 21.64
CA GLY A 56 -5.39 -12.74 21.37
C GLY A 56 -4.88 -11.30 21.18
N LEU A 57 -4.01 -10.82 22.06
CA LEU A 57 -3.47 -9.46 22.00
C LEU A 57 -2.59 -9.26 20.75
N SER A 58 -1.77 -10.26 20.37
CA SER A 58 -0.92 -10.12 19.19
C SER A 58 -1.72 -10.10 17.90
N ALA A 59 -2.74 -10.96 17.75
CA ALA A 59 -3.61 -10.97 16.60
C ALA A 59 -4.48 -9.69 16.51
N ALA A 60 -5.02 -9.23 17.64
CA ALA A 60 -5.78 -7.99 17.72
C ALA A 60 -4.93 -6.76 17.37
N ALA A 61 -3.69 -6.70 17.87
CA ALA A 61 -2.76 -5.61 17.58
C ALA A 61 -2.38 -5.59 16.09
N ALA A 62 -2.15 -6.76 15.47
CA ALA A 62 -1.87 -6.87 14.05
C ALA A 62 -3.06 -6.39 13.21
N ALA A 63 -4.28 -6.85 13.51
CA ALA A 63 -5.48 -6.40 12.82
C ALA A 63 -5.73 -4.90 13.02
N GLY A 64 -5.55 -4.40 14.24
CA GLY A 64 -5.65 -2.98 14.56
C GLY A 64 -4.67 -2.12 13.78
N ALA A 65 -3.42 -2.56 13.61
CA ALA A 65 -2.42 -1.86 12.82
C ALA A 65 -2.85 -1.74 11.34
N VAL A 66 -3.38 -2.82 10.74
CA VAL A 66 -3.90 -2.78 9.37
C VAL A 66 -5.10 -1.85 9.24
N LEU A 67 -6.03 -1.90 10.20
CA LEU A 67 -7.21 -1.02 10.21
C LEU A 67 -6.80 0.45 10.33
N LEU A 68 -5.88 0.78 11.23
CA LEU A 68 -5.35 2.14 11.39
C LEU A 68 -4.67 2.61 10.10
N TYR A 69 -3.84 1.77 9.49
CA TYR A 69 -3.23 2.10 8.21
C TYR A 69 -4.26 2.33 7.10
N THR A 70 -5.26 1.46 7.02
CA THR A 70 -6.32 1.57 6.01
C THR A 70 -7.13 2.86 6.19
N THR A 71 -7.51 3.19 7.42
CA THR A 71 -8.34 4.37 7.70
C THR A 71 -7.55 5.68 7.68
N ALA A 72 -6.31 5.68 8.17
CA ALA A 72 -5.51 6.90 8.28
C ALA A 72 -4.72 7.24 7.01
N VAL A 73 -4.34 6.25 6.21
CA VAL A 73 -3.47 6.44 5.04
C VAL A 73 -4.19 6.11 3.74
N TYR A 74 -4.72 4.90 3.62
CA TYR A 74 -5.27 4.39 2.36
C TYR A 74 -6.59 5.09 1.97
N GLN A 75 -7.57 5.15 2.87
CA GLN A 75 -8.86 5.76 2.55
C GLN A 75 -8.81 7.26 2.23
N PRO A 76 -8.04 8.11 2.94
CA PRO A 76 -7.94 9.52 2.58
C PRO A 76 -7.33 9.74 1.20
N LEU A 77 -6.40 8.88 0.77
CA LEU A 77 -5.83 8.96 -0.58
C LEU A 77 -6.84 8.51 -1.64
N LEU A 78 -7.60 7.46 -1.40
CA LEU A 78 -8.65 7.01 -2.32
C LEU A 78 -9.77 8.04 -2.50
N ARG A 79 -10.05 8.86 -1.50
CA ARG A 79 -11.02 9.98 -1.64
C ARG A 79 -10.59 11.03 -2.66
N SER A 80 -9.30 11.06 -3.03
CA SER A 80 -8.79 11.91 -4.12
C SER A 80 -9.00 11.28 -5.50
N ALA A 81 -9.33 9.99 -5.56
CA ALA A 81 -9.72 9.35 -6.82
C ALA A 81 -11.01 9.99 -7.35
N GLY A 82 -11.03 10.28 -8.65
CA GLY A 82 -12.16 10.96 -9.31
C GLY A 82 -12.13 12.49 -9.19
N THR A 83 -11.19 13.09 -8.46
CA THR A 83 -11.03 14.54 -8.42
C THR A 83 -9.95 15.01 -9.38
N ILE A 84 -10.18 16.15 -10.03
CA ILE A 84 -9.16 16.84 -10.84
C ILE A 84 -8.31 17.70 -9.91
N THR A 85 -7.03 17.43 -9.86
CA THR A 85 -6.09 18.14 -9.00
C THR A 85 -4.68 18.14 -9.58
N THR A 86 -3.76 18.83 -8.94
CA THR A 86 -2.35 18.83 -9.31
C THR A 86 -1.53 18.03 -8.30
N PHE A 87 -0.54 17.33 -8.81
CA PHE A 87 0.41 16.57 -8.03
C PHE A 87 1.82 16.92 -8.49
N SER A 88 2.71 17.22 -7.56
CA SER A 88 4.12 17.51 -7.84
C SER A 88 5.01 16.58 -7.03
N GLY A 89 5.98 15.95 -7.69
CA GLY A 89 6.83 14.99 -7.01
C GLY A 89 8.06 14.55 -7.77
N ARG A 90 8.90 13.79 -7.11
CA ARG A 90 10.14 13.24 -7.68
C ARG A 90 9.91 11.83 -8.19
N VAL A 91 10.44 11.57 -9.38
CA VAL A 91 10.48 10.24 -9.97
C VAL A 91 11.45 9.35 -9.18
N PHE A 92 10.96 8.23 -8.66
CA PHE A 92 11.80 7.24 -7.98
C PHE A 92 11.91 5.91 -8.75
N ALA A 93 11.11 5.71 -9.80
CA ALA A 93 11.29 4.66 -10.78
C ALA A 93 10.67 5.08 -12.10
N ALA A 94 11.33 4.77 -13.19
CA ALA A 94 10.85 4.99 -14.56
C ALA A 94 11.04 3.71 -15.35
N LYS A 95 10.07 3.38 -16.19
CA LYS A 95 10.13 2.28 -17.15
C LYS A 95 9.58 2.78 -18.48
N VAL A 96 10.42 2.81 -19.48
CA VAL A 96 10.07 3.14 -20.86
C VAL A 96 9.73 1.85 -21.59
N TYR A 97 8.74 1.89 -22.45
CA TYR A 97 8.26 0.78 -23.29
C TYR A 97 8.60 1.06 -24.75
N ASP A 98 8.64 0.02 -25.57
CA ASP A 98 9.03 0.12 -27.00
C ASP A 98 8.07 0.94 -27.87
N ASN A 99 6.93 1.35 -27.34
CA ASN A 99 5.89 2.13 -28.02
C ASN A 99 5.88 3.62 -27.64
N ASP A 100 7.02 4.18 -27.27
CA ASP A 100 7.19 5.57 -26.79
C ASP A 100 6.31 5.92 -25.57
N ARG A 101 5.80 4.91 -24.87
CA ARG A 101 5.10 5.08 -23.61
C ARG A 101 6.03 4.81 -22.44
N ALA A 102 5.74 5.49 -21.35
CA ALA A 102 6.49 5.30 -20.10
C ALA A 102 5.56 5.17 -18.91
N SER A 103 6.01 4.45 -17.90
CA SER A 103 5.42 4.45 -16.58
C SER A 103 6.39 5.03 -15.57
N TYR A 104 5.93 6.04 -14.86
CA TYR A 104 6.70 6.71 -13.82
C TYR A 104 6.08 6.43 -12.46
N GLN A 105 6.92 6.05 -11.50
CA GLN A 105 6.52 5.99 -10.10
C GLN A 105 7.02 7.26 -9.43
N VAL A 106 6.10 8.09 -8.95
CA VAL A 106 6.39 9.44 -8.47
C VAL A 106 6.01 9.55 -7.00
N LYS A 107 6.91 10.08 -6.18
CA LYS A 107 6.66 10.37 -4.77
C LYS A 107 6.61 11.88 -4.59
N GLY A 108 5.49 12.38 -4.10
CA GLY A 108 5.29 13.83 -4.00
C GLY A 108 4.10 14.21 -3.16
N THR A 109 3.55 15.38 -3.49
CA THR A 109 2.50 16.04 -2.72
C THR A 109 1.41 16.53 -3.67
N PHE A 110 0.16 16.33 -3.31
CA PHE A 110 -1.00 16.97 -3.93
C PHE A 110 -1.09 18.45 -3.56
N ALA A 111 -1.86 19.22 -4.32
CA ALA A 111 -2.11 20.65 -4.04
C ALA A 111 -2.67 20.90 -2.64
N ASP A 112 -3.37 19.95 -2.05
CA ASP A 112 -3.92 20.01 -0.68
C ASP A 112 -2.90 19.67 0.43
N GLY A 113 -1.63 19.44 0.08
CA GLY A 113 -0.56 19.12 1.00
C GLY A 113 -0.43 17.63 1.36
N ARG A 114 -1.31 16.75 0.88
CA ARG A 114 -1.22 15.31 1.14
C ARG A 114 -0.08 14.69 0.37
N ARG A 115 0.74 13.91 1.07
CA ARG A 115 1.85 13.16 0.47
C ARG A 115 1.37 11.82 -0.04
N ALA A 116 1.80 11.46 -1.25
CA ALA A 116 1.47 10.17 -1.85
C ALA A 116 2.60 9.67 -2.75
N LYS A 117 2.50 8.39 -3.11
CA LYS A 117 3.18 7.80 -4.25
C LYS A 117 2.13 7.49 -5.30
N ILE A 118 2.33 7.91 -6.52
CA ILE A 118 1.41 7.70 -7.62
C ILE A 118 2.11 6.99 -8.78
N LEU A 119 1.30 6.33 -9.60
CA LEU A 119 1.70 5.76 -10.87
C LEU A 119 1.21 6.68 -11.99
N VAL A 120 2.08 7.00 -12.93
CA VAL A 120 1.77 7.83 -14.10
C VAL A 120 2.09 7.05 -15.35
N TYR A 121 1.09 6.77 -16.18
CA TYR A 121 1.26 6.22 -17.52
C TYR A 121 1.06 7.35 -18.52
N THR A 122 2.07 7.64 -19.32
CA THR A 122 2.05 8.72 -20.30
C THR A 122 3.01 8.41 -21.45
N ASP A 123 3.03 9.23 -22.47
CA ASP A 123 4.10 9.21 -23.47
C ASP A 123 5.43 9.55 -22.78
N ASP A 124 6.54 9.05 -23.32
CA ASP A 124 7.85 9.26 -22.67
C ASP A 124 8.24 10.75 -22.71
N VAL A 125 8.14 11.40 -21.56
CA VAL A 125 8.58 12.78 -21.35
C VAL A 125 10.07 12.88 -21.01
N GLY A 126 10.82 11.79 -21.16
CA GLY A 126 12.26 11.72 -20.88
C GLY A 126 12.62 11.86 -19.39
N ALA A 127 11.67 11.72 -18.48
CA ALA A 127 11.94 11.85 -17.05
C ALA A 127 12.79 10.68 -16.54
N ARG A 128 13.74 10.98 -15.69
CA ARG A 128 14.66 10.02 -15.08
C ARG A 128 14.54 10.03 -13.57
N TYR A 129 15.19 9.07 -12.94
CA TYR A 129 15.25 9.01 -11.47
C TYR A 129 15.73 10.34 -10.89
N GLY A 130 14.98 10.90 -9.96
CA GLY A 130 15.28 12.16 -9.27
C GLY A 130 14.73 13.42 -9.93
N ASP A 131 14.25 13.35 -11.18
CA ASP A 131 13.60 14.49 -11.83
C ASP A 131 12.26 14.83 -11.16
N MET A 132 11.86 16.10 -11.25
CA MET A 132 10.54 16.55 -10.80
C MET A 132 9.53 16.33 -11.91
N LEU A 133 8.41 15.74 -11.54
CA LEU A 133 7.26 15.54 -12.41
C LEU A 133 6.05 16.25 -11.83
N ASP A 134 5.46 17.13 -12.64
CA ASP A 134 4.21 17.79 -12.31
C ASP A 134 3.09 17.18 -13.15
N VAL A 135 2.04 16.72 -12.48
CA VAL A 135 0.90 16.04 -13.08
C VAL A 135 -0.35 16.81 -12.75
N ALA A 136 -1.08 17.25 -13.76
CA ALA A 136 -2.34 17.94 -13.61
C ALA A 136 -3.45 17.16 -14.31
N GLY A 137 -4.47 16.74 -13.57
CA GLY A 137 -5.58 15.94 -14.13
C GLY A 137 -6.34 15.14 -13.12
N GLY A 138 -7.07 14.17 -13.60
CA GLY A 138 -7.81 13.21 -12.78
C GLY A 138 -6.89 12.09 -12.28
N PHE A 139 -7.23 11.58 -11.11
CA PHE A 139 -6.56 10.42 -10.53
C PHE A 139 -7.60 9.32 -10.28
N SER A 140 -7.23 8.07 -10.56
CA SER A 140 -8.05 6.89 -10.31
C SER A 140 -7.37 5.95 -9.34
N ALA A 141 -8.16 5.09 -8.70
CA ALA A 141 -7.61 3.96 -7.99
C ALA A 141 -6.94 3.00 -8.98
N LEU A 142 -5.94 2.28 -8.52
CA LEU A 142 -5.30 1.24 -9.33
C LEU A 142 -6.29 0.13 -9.65
N GLU A 143 -6.35 -0.26 -10.91
CA GLU A 143 -7.19 -1.33 -11.40
C GLU A 143 -6.41 -2.62 -11.62
N ASN A 144 -7.08 -3.74 -11.38
CA ASN A 144 -6.53 -5.05 -11.70
C ASN A 144 -6.85 -5.41 -13.16
N SER A 145 -5.85 -5.90 -13.86
CA SER A 145 -6.04 -6.53 -15.16
C SER A 145 -6.45 -8.01 -14.98
N TYR A 146 -7.15 -8.58 -15.96
CA TYR A 146 -7.54 -10.00 -15.94
C TYR A 146 -6.36 -10.97 -15.73
N LEU A 147 -5.18 -10.61 -16.23
CA LEU A 147 -3.98 -11.45 -16.17
C LEU A 147 -3.00 -11.07 -15.05
N TRP A 148 -3.20 -9.92 -14.40
CA TRP A 148 -2.24 -9.41 -13.43
C TRP A 148 -2.89 -8.58 -12.32
N ASN A 149 -2.58 -8.95 -11.09
CA ASN A 149 -3.02 -8.22 -9.89
C ASN A 149 -2.09 -7.01 -9.64
N GLY A 150 -2.27 -5.98 -10.46
CA GLY A 150 -1.50 -4.75 -10.39
C GLY A 150 -1.71 -3.99 -9.09
N GLU A 151 -2.93 -3.99 -8.57
CA GLU A 151 -3.26 -3.34 -7.30
C GLU A 151 -2.40 -3.87 -6.15
N SER A 152 -2.36 -5.18 -5.96
CA SER A 152 -1.57 -5.80 -4.88
C SER A 152 -0.07 -5.51 -5.01
N TYR A 153 0.46 -5.54 -6.24
CA TYR A 153 1.86 -5.25 -6.49
C TYR A 153 2.24 -3.81 -6.17
N TYR A 154 1.44 -2.85 -6.62
CA TYR A 154 1.71 -1.43 -6.38
C TYR A 154 1.36 -1.02 -4.95
N ARG A 155 0.33 -1.62 -4.35
CA ARG A 155 -0.02 -1.42 -2.95
C ARG A 155 1.11 -1.84 -2.00
N ALA A 156 1.83 -2.91 -2.31
CA ALA A 156 3.04 -3.30 -1.58
C ALA A 156 4.17 -2.26 -1.66
N LYS A 157 4.14 -1.39 -2.68
CA LYS A 157 5.05 -0.24 -2.85
C LYS A 157 4.47 1.07 -2.32
N GLU A 158 3.32 1.03 -1.63
CA GLU A 158 2.58 2.19 -1.13
C GLU A 158 2.07 3.11 -2.24
N ILE A 159 1.87 2.60 -3.45
CA ILE A 159 1.26 3.32 -4.57
C ILE A 159 -0.21 2.92 -4.60
N PHE A 160 -1.11 3.88 -4.47
CA PHE A 160 -2.56 3.64 -4.36
C PHE A 160 -3.37 4.30 -5.46
N LEU A 161 -2.78 5.29 -6.13
CA LEU A 161 -3.42 6.09 -7.15
C LEU A 161 -2.62 6.04 -8.46
N GLN A 162 -3.34 6.14 -9.55
CA GLN A 162 -2.82 6.25 -10.89
C GLN A 162 -3.34 7.56 -11.50
N ALA A 163 -2.48 8.29 -12.21
CA ALA A 163 -2.93 9.40 -13.03
C ALA A 163 -3.72 8.86 -14.24
N ASN A 164 -4.82 9.51 -14.57
CA ASN A 164 -5.59 9.17 -15.75
C ASN A 164 -4.79 9.44 -17.02
N ASN A 165 -5.13 8.76 -18.11
CA ASN A 165 -4.41 8.87 -19.40
C ASN A 165 -4.50 10.26 -20.05
N ASP A 166 -5.47 11.07 -19.62
CA ASP A 166 -5.70 12.45 -20.08
C ASP A 166 -4.99 13.50 -19.20
N ALA A 167 -4.27 13.08 -18.18
CA ALA A 167 -3.53 13.98 -17.30
C ALA A 167 -2.37 14.64 -18.06
N PHE A 168 -2.26 15.96 -17.90
CA PHE A 168 -1.11 16.70 -18.42
C PHE A 168 0.10 16.43 -17.53
N VAL A 169 1.21 16.02 -18.16
CA VAL A 169 2.45 15.68 -17.47
C VAL A 169 3.58 16.57 -17.97
N SER A 170 4.26 17.26 -17.07
CA SER A 170 5.46 18.03 -17.37
C SER A 170 6.64 17.57 -16.51
N CYS A 171 7.82 17.56 -17.12
CA CYS A 171 9.05 17.12 -16.45
C CYS A 171 10.02 18.30 -16.32
N THR A 172 10.49 18.52 -15.10
CA THR A 172 11.56 19.49 -14.81
C THR A 172 12.81 18.71 -14.38
N PRO A 173 13.87 18.68 -15.22
CA PRO A 173 15.12 18.00 -14.89
C PRO A 173 15.76 18.61 -13.64
N THR A 174 16.16 17.76 -12.70
CA THR A 174 16.93 18.18 -11.52
C THR A 174 18.41 17.82 -11.67
N GLU A 175 19.27 18.39 -10.81
CA GLU A 175 20.71 18.06 -10.84
C GLU A 175 20.96 16.57 -10.62
N ASN A 176 20.19 15.91 -9.74
CA ASN A 176 20.29 14.47 -9.52
C ASN A 176 19.90 13.66 -10.77
N GLY A 177 18.90 14.11 -11.51
CA GLY A 177 18.52 13.50 -12.78
C GLY A 177 19.57 13.71 -13.88
N LYS A 178 20.33 14.82 -13.86
CA LYS A 178 21.44 15.07 -14.77
C LYS A 178 22.59 14.09 -14.57
N LEU A 179 22.90 13.73 -13.31
CA LEU A 179 23.93 12.72 -12.99
C LEU A 179 23.57 11.33 -13.55
N VAL A 180 22.31 10.93 -13.43
CA VAL A 180 21.84 9.63 -13.96
C VAL A 180 21.82 9.61 -15.50
N ARG A 181 21.64 10.77 -16.15
CA ARG A 181 21.71 10.89 -17.62
C ARG A 181 23.12 10.83 -18.17
N ALA A 182 24.11 11.12 -17.34
CA ALA A 182 25.53 11.13 -17.73
C ALA A 182 26.20 9.75 -17.60
N LEU A 183 25.54 8.78 -16.97
CA LEU A 183 25.94 7.38 -16.85
C LEU A 183 25.24 6.51 -17.89
#